data_533d6289712df2f61d2586487e275851
#
_entry.id   533d6289712df2f61d2586487e275851
#
_cell.length_a   1.000
_cell.length_b   1.000
_cell.length_c   1.000
_cell.angle_alpha   90.00
_cell.angle_beta   90.00
_cell.angle_gamma   90.00
#
_symmetry.space_group_name_H-M   'P 1'
#
loop_
_entity.id
_entity.type
_entity.pdbx_description
1 polymer ?
#
loop_
_entity_poly.entity_id
_entity_poly.type
_entity_poly.pdbx_seq_one_letter_code
_entity_poly.pdbx_strand_id
1 'polypeptide(L)'
;MSDINIGLLAENQNLSEFEITENFSCVRFLDQNKERFELEFNLEKGTSFNTFFIRSNEELFIIHPPEKQYLNSFNKVISKFCDQFKLDKINFISGHINPQIIETIKNISTQFQNTTITCSNPGYKLIRELWN
;
A
#
# COMPACT_ATOMS: atom_id res chain seq x y z
N MET A 1 12.81 0.50 -18.62
CA MET A 1 11.80 0.07 -17.63
C MET A 1 10.49 -0.13 -18.36
N SER A 2 10.00 -1.35 -18.42
CA SER A 2 8.74 -1.65 -19.08
C SER A 2 7.59 -1.59 -18.05
N ASP A 3 6.52 -0.93 -18.44
CA ASP A 3 5.31 -0.91 -17.65
C ASP A 3 4.67 -2.30 -17.77
N ILE A 4 4.62 -3.02 -16.66
CA ILE A 4 3.95 -4.32 -16.63
C ILE A 4 2.56 -4.09 -16.05
N ASN A 5 1.59 -4.11 -16.95
CA ASN A 5 0.19 -4.10 -16.52
C ASN A 5 -0.17 -5.54 -16.13
N ILE A 6 -0.35 -5.76 -14.85
CA ILE A 6 -0.69 -7.08 -14.34
C ILE A 6 -2.17 -7.32 -14.49
N GLY A 7 -2.54 -8.38 -15.21
CA GLY A 7 -3.91 -8.72 -15.54
C GLY A 7 -4.88 -8.84 -14.35
N LEU A 8 -4.35 -9.10 -13.13
CA LEU A 8 -5.15 -9.09 -11.90
C LEU A 8 -5.84 -7.76 -11.62
N LEU A 9 -5.37 -6.69 -12.24
CA LEU A 9 -5.81 -5.35 -11.97
C LEU A 9 -6.70 -4.80 -13.08
N ALA A 10 -7.02 -5.63 -14.07
CA ALA A 10 -7.91 -5.26 -15.16
C ALA A 10 -9.31 -4.88 -14.69
N GLU A 11 -9.73 -5.35 -13.52
CA GLU A 11 -11.01 -4.98 -12.90
C GLU A 11 -10.99 -3.56 -12.32
N ASN A 12 -9.79 -3.01 -12.07
CA ASN A 12 -9.62 -1.67 -11.55
C ASN A 12 -8.74 -0.87 -12.52
N GLN A 13 -9.38 -0.13 -13.42
CA GLN A 13 -8.71 0.66 -14.46
C GLN A 13 -7.76 1.73 -13.91
N ASN A 14 -7.83 1.99 -12.59
CA ASN A 14 -7.04 3.03 -11.92
C ASN A 14 -5.81 2.48 -11.20
N LEU A 15 -5.49 1.22 -11.43
CA LEU A 15 -4.35 0.59 -10.77
C LEU A 15 -3.31 0.18 -11.81
N SER A 16 -2.05 0.49 -11.54
CA SER A 16 -0.91 0.12 -12.38
C SER A 16 0.22 -0.43 -11.51
N GLU A 17 0.94 -1.40 -12.02
CA GLU A 17 2.12 -1.95 -11.37
C GLU A 17 3.33 -1.78 -12.26
N PHE A 18 4.44 -1.29 -11.68
CA PHE A 18 5.69 -1.04 -12.39
C PHE A 18 6.81 -1.79 -11.70
N GLU A 19 7.46 -2.70 -12.40
CA GLU A 19 8.69 -3.34 -11.93
C GLU A 19 9.85 -2.37 -12.16
N ILE A 20 10.49 -1.92 -11.07
CA ILE A 20 11.63 -1.01 -11.13
C ILE A 20 12.93 -1.81 -11.26
N THR A 21 13.08 -2.80 -10.40
CA THR A 21 14.15 -3.81 -10.45
C THR A 21 13.55 -5.18 -10.13
N GLU A 22 14.34 -6.22 -10.20
CA GLU A 22 13.90 -7.59 -9.86
C GLU A 22 13.18 -7.70 -8.52
N ASN A 23 13.62 -6.93 -7.51
CA ASN A 23 13.08 -7.01 -6.15
C ASN A 23 12.34 -5.75 -5.72
N PHE A 24 12.13 -4.81 -6.62
CA PHE A 24 11.54 -3.52 -6.29
C PHE A 24 10.46 -3.14 -7.30
N SER A 25 9.23 -2.99 -6.83
CA SER A 25 8.08 -2.62 -7.66
C SER A 25 7.33 -1.43 -7.06
N CYS A 26 6.64 -0.69 -7.92
CA CYS A 26 5.72 0.37 -7.52
C CYS A 26 4.31 0.00 -7.95
N VAL A 27 3.35 0.17 -7.04
CA VAL A 27 1.93 0.04 -7.35
C VAL A 27 1.32 1.43 -7.23
N ARG A 28 0.73 1.90 -8.32
CA ARG A 28 0.09 3.21 -8.39
C ARG A 28 -1.42 3.06 -8.36
N PHE A 29 -2.05 3.76 -7.44
CA PHE A 29 -3.51 3.91 -7.37
C PHE A 29 -3.84 5.31 -7.85
N LEU A 30 -4.64 5.42 -8.92
CA LEU A 30 -5.03 6.70 -9.49
C LEU A 30 -6.47 7.01 -9.09
N ASP A 31 -6.68 8.14 -8.45
CA ASP A 31 -8.01 8.65 -8.12
C ASP A 31 -8.25 9.98 -8.83
N GLN A 32 -8.90 9.90 -9.98
CA GLN A 32 -9.20 11.07 -10.82
C GLN A 32 -10.32 11.93 -10.27
N ASN A 33 -11.11 11.40 -9.35
CA ASN A 33 -12.27 12.08 -8.78
C ASN A 33 -11.99 12.68 -7.41
N LYS A 34 -10.79 12.51 -6.87
CA LYS A 34 -10.45 13.08 -5.58
C LYS A 34 -10.31 14.59 -5.69
N GLU A 35 -11.13 15.31 -4.95
CA GLU A 35 -11.19 16.78 -5.00
C GLU A 35 -10.22 17.44 -4.02
N ARG A 36 -9.79 16.71 -2.98
CA ARG A 36 -8.90 17.25 -1.96
C ARG A 36 -7.86 16.25 -1.53
N PHE A 37 -6.63 16.73 -1.36
CA PHE A 37 -5.57 16.00 -0.69
C PHE A 37 -5.47 16.49 0.74
N GLU A 38 -5.60 15.58 1.70
CA GLU A 38 -5.80 15.90 3.11
C GLU A 38 -7.05 16.79 3.26
N LEU A 39 -7.00 17.90 3.87
CA LEU A 39 -8.08 18.87 3.94
C LEU A 39 -7.66 20.25 3.40
N GLU A 40 -6.39 20.35 3.03
CA GLU A 40 -5.75 21.63 2.75
C GLU A 40 -5.60 21.96 1.26
N PHE A 41 -5.55 20.91 0.41
CA PHE A 41 -5.23 21.09 -1.01
C PHE A 41 -6.40 20.69 -1.90
N ASN A 42 -6.84 21.65 -2.74
CA ASN A 42 -7.80 21.36 -3.78
C ASN A 42 -7.11 20.70 -4.97
N LEU A 43 -7.76 19.71 -5.56
CA LEU A 43 -7.25 18.94 -6.69
C LEU A 43 -8.17 19.13 -7.90
N GLU A 44 -7.61 19.53 -9.04
CA GLU A 44 -8.37 19.69 -10.27
C GLU A 44 -8.51 18.38 -11.05
N LYS A 45 -7.50 17.53 -11.00
CA LYS A 45 -7.41 16.29 -11.79
C LYS A 45 -7.28 15.03 -10.96
N GLY A 46 -7.64 15.12 -9.68
CA GLY A 46 -7.46 14.01 -8.75
C GLY A 46 -6.02 13.87 -8.29
N THR A 47 -5.68 12.67 -7.82
CA THR A 47 -4.35 12.38 -7.28
C THR A 47 -3.96 10.93 -7.56
N SER A 48 -2.69 10.63 -7.35
CA SER A 48 -2.20 9.25 -7.37
C SER A 48 -1.56 8.92 -6.02
N PHE A 49 -1.71 7.65 -5.61
CA PHE A 49 -1.01 7.09 -4.46
C PHE A 49 -0.04 6.03 -4.98
N ASN A 50 1.22 6.13 -4.54
CA ASN A 50 2.25 5.20 -4.95
C ASN A 50 2.71 4.39 -3.74
N THR A 51 2.56 3.08 -3.82
CA THR A 51 3.02 2.14 -2.81
C THR A 51 4.17 1.34 -3.38
N PHE A 52 5.25 1.21 -2.62
CA PHE A 52 6.45 0.52 -3.07
C PHE A 52 6.57 -0.82 -2.36
N PHE A 53 6.92 -1.84 -3.13
CA PHE A 53 7.14 -3.21 -2.66
C PHE A 53 8.60 -3.58 -2.86
N ILE A 54 9.26 -3.96 -1.78
CA ILE A 54 10.64 -4.45 -1.81
C ILE A 54 10.66 -5.87 -1.25
N ARG A 55 11.20 -6.81 -2.03
CA ARG A 55 11.38 -8.19 -1.57
C ARG A 55 12.81 -8.38 -1.07
N SER A 56 12.97 -8.98 0.09
CA SER A 56 14.28 -9.34 0.63
C SER A 56 14.14 -10.65 1.40
N ASN A 57 14.80 -11.68 0.93
CA ASN A 57 14.68 -13.04 1.48
C ASN A 57 13.20 -13.48 1.45
N GLU A 58 12.65 -13.84 2.61
CA GLU A 58 11.26 -14.28 2.75
C GLU A 58 10.34 -13.15 3.25
N GLU A 59 10.79 -11.91 3.17
CA GLU A 59 10.07 -10.75 3.68
C GLU A 59 9.65 -9.80 2.56
N LEU A 60 8.48 -9.22 2.73
CA LEU A 60 7.97 -8.14 1.90
C LEU A 60 7.97 -6.85 2.70
N PHE A 61 8.62 -5.83 2.16
CA PHE A 61 8.59 -4.47 2.71
C PHE A 61 7.63 -3.64 1.87
N ILE A 62 6.67 -3.02 2.52
CA ILE A 62 5.66 -2.18 1.86
C ILE A 62 5.83 -0.75 2.37
N ILE A 63 6.21 0.15 1.47
CA ILE A 63 6.45 1.56 1.76
C ILE A 63 5.27 2.38 1.27
N HIS A 64 4.74 3.23 2.13
CA HIS A 64 3.56 4.07 1.88
C HIS A 64 2.32 3.25 1.48
N PRO A 65 1.75 2.46 2.41
CA PRO A 65 0.51 1.74 2.13
C PRO A 65 -0.63 2.70 1.78
N PRO A 66 -1.55 2.29 0.91
CA PRO A 66 -2.63 3.18 0.47
C PRO A 66 -3.71 3.36 1.53
N GLU A 67 -4.59 4.33 1.31
CA GLU A 67 -5.78 4.53 2.11
C GLU A 67 -6.80 3.40 1.90
N LYS A 68 -7.77 3.30 2.82
CA LYS A 68 -8.71 2.16 2.88
C LYS A 68 -9.57 1.96 1.64
N GLN A 69 -9.83 3.01 0.86
CA GLN A 69 -10.62 2.88 -0.36
C GLN A 69 -9.98 1.98 -1.42
N TYR A 70 -8.67 1.75 -1.32
CA TYR A 70 -7.92 0.87 -2.24
C TYR A 70 -7.67 -0.52 -1.65
N LEU A 71 -8.25 -0.82 -0.49
CA LEU A 71 -7.92 -2.02 0.28
C LEU A 71 -8.13 -3.31 -0.50
N ASN A 72 -9.23 -3.44 -1.24
CA ASN A 72 -9.51 -4.67 -1.99
C ASN A 72 -8.45 -4.94 -3.06
N SER A 73 -8.09 -3.93 -3.83
CA SER A 73 -7.04 -4.05 -4.85
C SER A 73 -5.68 -4.29 -4.21
N PHE A 74 -5.39 -3.62 -3.11
CA PHE A 74 -4.15 -3.76 -2.37
C PHE A 74 -3.99 -5.18 -1.81
N ASN A 75 -5.05 -5.74 -1.23
CA ASN A 75 -5.07 -7.12 -0.75
C ASN A 75 -4.72 -8.12 -1.85
N LYS A 76 -5.29 -7.94 -3.04
CA LYS A 76 -5.01 -8.81 -4.18
C LYS A 76 -3.53 -8.75 -4.59
N VAL A 77 -2.96 -7.56 -4.60
CA VAL A 77 -1.54 -7.37 -4.93
C VAL A 77 -0.65 -8.06 -3.89
N ILE A 78 -0.92 -7.85 -2.61
CA ILE A 78 -0.13 -8.48 -1.53
C ILE A 78 -0.23 -10.00 -1.61
N SER A 79 -1.43 -10.55 -1.77
CA SER A 79 -1.63 -12.00 -1.87
C SER A 79 -0.85 -12.58 -3.03
N LYS A 80 -0.88 -11.91 -4.17
CA LYS A 80 -0.13 -12.32 -5.35
C LYS A 80 1.37 -12.35 -5.08
N PHE A 81 1.93 -11.30 -4.48
CA PHE A 81 3.35 -11.25 -4.14
C PHE A 81 3.74 -12.34 -3.15
N CYS A 82 2.96 -12.53 -2.10
CA CYS A 82 3.24 -13.53 -1.09
C CYS A 82 3.18 -14.95 -1.66
N ASP A 83 2.20 -15.25 -2.50
CA ASP A 83 2.06 -16.56 -3.12
C ASP A 83 3.16 -16.82 -4.15
N GLN A 84 3.43 -15.85 -5.01
CA GLN A 84 4.43 -16.00 -6.08
C GLN A 84 5.84 -16.19 -5.53
N PHE A 85 6.21 -15.45 -4.49
CA PHE A 85 7.57 -15.42 -3.95
C PHE A 85 7.71 -16.12 -2.60
N LYS A 86 6.62 -16.73 -2.10
CA LYS A 86 6.57 -17.44 -0.82
C LYS A 86 7.07 -16.58 0.34
N LEU A 87 6.53 -15.37 0.42
CA LEU A 87 6.87 -14.42 1.47
C LEU A 87 5.99 -14.67 2.69
N ASP A 88 6.58 -14.74 3.87
CA ASP A 88 5.87 -15.08 5.10
C ASP A 88 5.80 -13.93 6.11
N LYS A 89 6.45 -12.81 5.81
CA LYS A 89 6.45 -11.65 6.68
C LYS A 89 6.24 -10.37 5.90
N ILE A 90 5.41 -9.49 6.43
CA ILE A 90 5.13 -8.17 5.85
C ILE A 90 5.60 -7.09 6.81
N ASN A 91 6.42 -6.17 6.30
CA ASN A 91 6.94 -5.04 7.05
C ASN A 91 6.40 -3.75 6.41
N PHE A 92 5.52 -3.06 7.11
CA PHE A 92 5.03 -1.76 6.68
C PHE A 92 6.00 -0.66 7.11
N ILE A 93 6.31 0.25 6.20
CA ILE A 93 7.10 1.45 6.46
C ILE A 93 6.26 2.63 5.99
N SER A 94 5.89 3.51 6.89
CA SER A 94 5.06 4.66 6.55
C SER A 94 5.64 5.94 7.12
N GLY A 95 5.99 6.88 6.23
CA GLY A 95 6.44 8.21 6.61
C GLY A 95 5.29 9.13 6.98
N HIS A 96 4.08 8.79 6.55
CA HIS A 96 2.86 9.52 6.86
C HIS A 96 1.79 8.53 7.33
N ILE A 97 1.19 8.82 8.47
CA ILE A 97 0.15 7.99 9.06
C ILE A 97 -1.10 8.84 9.27
N ASN A 98 -2.24 8.35 8.76
CA ASN A 98 -3.55 8.92 9.00
C ASN A 98 -4.55 7.78 9.32
N PRO A 99 -5.77 8.07 9.78
CA PRO A 99 -6.74 7.03 10.12
C PRO A 99 -7.06 6.07 8.97
N GLN A 100 -7.07 6.54 7.74
CA GLN A 100 -7.36 5.72 6.56
C GLN A 100 -6.25 4.69 6.29
N ILE A 101 -5.00 5.10 6.45
CA ILE A 101 -3.83 4.22 6.30
C ILE A 101 -3.80 3.20 7.44
N ILE A 102 -4.12 3.60 8.66
CA ILE A 102 -4.20 2.70 9.81
C ILE A 102 -5.23 1.60 9.57
N GLU A 103 -6.39 1.93 9.01
CA GLU A 103 -7.41 0.93 8.67
C GLU A 103 -6.90 -0.08 7.65
N THR A 104 -6.16 0.36 6.65
CA THR A 104 -5.52 -0.51 5.67
C THR A 104 -4.54 -1.48 6.34
N ILE A 105 -3.60 -0.96 7.13
CA ILE A 105 -2.60 -1.76 7.82
C ILE A 105 -3.25 -2.76 8.78
N LYS A 106 -4.24 -2.30 9.53
CA LYS A 106 -4.99 -3.14 10.47
C LYS A 106 -5.68 -4.30 9.77
N ASN A 107 -6.32 -4.05 8.65
CA ASN A 107 -7.00 -5.08 7.88
C ASN A 107 -6.00 -6.11 7.32
N ILE A 108 -4.89 -5.66 6.77
CA ILE A 108 -3.85 -6.56 6.26
C ILE A 108 -3.28 -7.42 7.39
N SER A 109 -3.04 -6.86 8.58
CA SER A 109 -2.48 -7.60 9.70
C SER A 109 -3.42 -8.66 10.26
N THR A 110 -4.72 -8.59 10.02
CA THR A 110 -5.63 -9.68 10.38
C THR A 110 -5.51 -10.88 9.45
N GLN A 111 -5.11 -10.66 8.21
CA GLN A 111 -4.97 -11.71 7.20
C GLN A 111 -3.57 -12.33 7.16
N PHE A 112 -2.55 -11.52 7.41
CA PHE A 112 -1.15 -11.92 7.42
C PHE A 112 -0.61 -11.74 8.83
N GLN A 113 -0.49 -12.83 9.57
CA GLN A 113 -0.22 -12.79 11.01
C GLN A 113 1.16 -12.24 11.37
N ASN A 114 2.13 -12.35 10.46
CA ASN A 114 3.49 -11.89 10.71
C ASN A 114 3.73 -10.53 10.09
N THR A 115 3.25 -9.47 10.75
CA THR A 115 3.37 -8.10 10.26
C THR A 115 4.06 -7.20 11.28
N THR A 116 4.85 -6.25 10.77
CA THR A 116 5.47 -5.18 11.57
C THR A 116 5.16 -3.83 10.95
N ILE A 117 5.27 -2.78 11.77
CA ILE A 117 5.05 -1.40 11.31
C ILE A 117 6.22 -0.54 11.79
N THR A 118 6.84 0.17 10.87
CA THR A 118 7.85 1.19 11.15
C THR A 118 7.30 2.55 10.77
N CYS A 119 7.26 3.48 11.72
CA CYS A 119 6.72 4.83 11.52
C CYS A 119 7.35 5.81 12.51
N SER A 120 6.97 7.08 12.38
CA SER A 120 7.40 8.12 13.33
C SER A 120 6.74 7.98 14.71
N ASN A 121 7.29 8.64 15.71
CA ASN A 121 6.69 8.66 17.06
C ASN A 121 5.25 9.21 17.07
N PRO A 122 4.92 10.31 16.39
CA PRO A 122 3.54 10.75 16.28
C PRO A 122 2.63 9.72 15.61
N GLY A 123 3.11 9.06 14.57
CA GLY A 123 2.38 7.98 13.90
C GLY A 123 2.11 6.81 14.82
N TYR A 124 3.09 6.42 15.61
CA TYR A 124 2.94 5.36 16.62
C TYR A 124 1.88 5.68 17.67
N LYS A 125 1.86 6.92 18.15
CA LYS A 125 0.84 7.35 19.10
C LYS A 125 -0.56 7.26 18.51
N LEU A 126 -0.73 7.70 17.28
CA LEU A 126 -2.01 7.63 16.59
C LEU A 126 -2.45 6.16 16.37
N ILE A 127 -1.53 5.30 15.97
CA ILE A 127 -1.80 3.87 15.83
C ILE A 127 -2.29 3.28 17.15
N ARG A 128 -1.65 3.59 18.25
CA ARG A 128 -2.05 3.09 19.56
C ARG A 128 -3.48 3.52 19.95
N GLU A 129 -3.86 4.73 19.59
CA GLU A 129 -5.21 5.24 19.90
C GLU A 129 -6.28 4.57 19.03
N LEU A 130 -5.98 4.30 17.77
CA LEU A 130 -6.98 3.84 16.80
C LEU A 130 -6.98 2.34 16.55
N TRP A 131 -5.98 1.62 17.05
CA TRP A 131 -5.84 0.19 16.74
C TRP A 131 -6.81 -0.71 17.51
N ASN A 132 -7.34 -0.25 18.59
CA ASN A 132 -8.22 -1.07 19.44
C ASN A 132 -9.51 -1.51 18.74
#